data_20bc1ed801b1e2bded3d8360457a2b5c
#
_entry.id   20bc1ed801b1e2bded3d8360457a2b5c
#
_cell.length_a   1.000
_cell.length_b   1.000
_cell.length_c   1.000
_cell.angle_alpha   90.00
_cell.angle_beta   90.00
_cell.angle_gamma   90.00
#
_symmetry.space_group_name_H-M   'P 1'
#
loop_
_entity.id
_entity.type
_entity.pdbx_description
1 polymer ?
#
loop_
_entity_poly.entity_id
_entity_poly.type
_entity_poly.pdbx_seq_one_letter_code
_entity_poly.pdbx_strand_id
1 'polypeptide(L)'
;NIMINENNKQNIETFGELINLSDYSFIENLNSNPDAKHNGDNKFSREVFSGHYVPVSPTAIKEPIYISHSKNFFKELGFSENLLNSDDFIKLFSGDMSNISNLKQNQGWATGYALSIYGREYYAQCPFQTGNGYGDGRAISVLEAVINNKRWEFQLKGAGRTPYCRGADGRAVLRSSVREFLAQEHMHSLGIPTSR
;
A
#
# COMPACT_ATOMS: atom_id res chain seq x y z
N ASN A 1 -20.67 -17.71 -17.57
CA ASN A 1 -21.04 -18.00 -16.18
C ASN A 1 -20.19 -19.15 -15.67
N ILE A 2 -19.02 -18.82 -15.13
CA ILE A 2 -18.23 -19.77 -14.35
C ILE A 2 -18.80 -19.67 -12.94
N MET A 3 -19.55 -20.66 -12.52
CA MET A 3 -19.95 -20.80 -11.11
C MET A 3 -18.67 -20.99 -10.30
N ILE A 4 -18.26 -19.95 -9.59
CA ILE A 4 -17.20 -20.05 -8.59
C ILE A 4 -17.80 -20.87 -7.46
N ASN A 5 -17.23 -22.03 -7.23
CA ASN A 5 -17.63 -22.95 -6.19
C ASN A 5 -17.37 -22.24 -4.82
N GLU A 6 -18.41 -21.78 -4.15
CA GLU A 6 -18.33 -21.05 -2.87
C GLU A 6 -17.67 -21.86 -1.73
N ASN A 7 -17.43 -23.14 -1.96
CA ASN A 7 -16.94 -24.08 -0.95
C ASN A 7 -15.40 -24.08 -0.77
N ASN A 8 -14.65 -23.19 -1.44
CA ASN A 8 -13.18 -23.17 -1.37
C ASN A 8 -12.60 -21.79 -1.06
N LYS A 9 -13.33 -20.94 -0.35
CA LYS A 9 -12.74 -19.70 0.15
C LYS A 9 -11.72 -20.02 1.24
N GLN A 10 -10.51 -19.46 1.08
CA GLN A 10 -9.49 -19.51 2.12
C GLN A 10 -10.03 -18.81 3.37
N ASN A 11 -9.82 -19.40 4.52
CA ASN A 11 -10.05 -18.78 5.81
C ASN A 11 -8.70 -18.44 6.42
N ILE A 12 -8.41 -17.17 6.62
CA ILE A 12 -7.13 -16.64 7.08
C ILE A 12 -7.33 -16.14 8.50
N GLU A 13 -6.95 -16.99 9.46
CA GLU A 13 -7.14 -16.75 10.89
C GLU A 13 -5.94 -16.04 11.53
N THR A 14 -4.74 -16.27 11.00
CA THR A 14 -3.50 -15.79 11.58
C THR A 14 -2.70 -14.97 10.58
N PHE A 15 -1.87 -14.09 11.10
CA PHE A 15 -0.94 -13.31 10.28
C PHE A 15 0.05 -14.21 9.51
N GLY A 16 0.49 -15.31 10.12
CA GLY A 16 1.36 -16.30 9.46
C GLY A 16 0.71 -16.92 8.22
N GLU A 17 -0.58 -17.24 8.29
CA GLU A 17 -1.34 -17.74 7.13
C GLU A 17 -1.39 -16.69 6.01
N LEU A 18 -1.62 -15.42 6.34
CA LEU A 18 -1.58 -14.33 5.36
C LEU A 18 -0.20 -14.23 4.70
N ILE A 19 0.87 -14.24 5.48
CA ILE A 19 2.24 -14.11 4.96
C ILE A 19 2.64 -15.32 4.11
N ASN A 20 2.14 -16.51 4.40
CA ASN A 20 2.36 -17.68 3.56
C ASN A 20 1.76 -17.57 2.15
N LEU A 21 0.78 -16.69 1.96
CA LEU A 21 0.18 -16.37 0.66
C LEU A 21 0.93 -15.25 -0.08
N SER A 22 1.99 -14.70 0.51
CA SER A 22 2.77 -13.62 -0.11
C SER A 22 3.41 -14.07 -1.41
N ASP A 23 3.32 -13.20 -2.40
CA ASP A 23 3.90 -13.38 -3.73
C ASP A 23 4.38 -12.02 -4.22
N TYR A 24 5.67 -11.83 -4.22
CA TYR A 24 6.31 -10.55 -4.57
C TYR A 24 6.74 -10.49 -6.04
N SER A 25 6.02 -11.18 -6.93
CA SER A 25 6.39 -11.28 -8.34
C SER A 25 6.48 -9.93 -9.05
N PHE A 26 5.79 -8.88 -8.57
CA PHE A 26 5.95 -7.53 -9.11
C PHE A 26 7.39 -7.04 -8.93
N ILE A 27 7.88 -6.99 -7.69
CA ILE A 27 9.21 -6.47 -7.41
C ILE A 27 10.34 -7.45 -7.78
N GLU A 28 10.04 -8.74 -7.87
CA GLU A 28 11.01 -9.77 -8.28
C GLU A 28 11.25 -9.78 -9.80
N ASN A 29 10.24 -9.43 -10.61
CA ASN A 29 10.32 -9.46 -12.07
C ASN A 29 10.51 -8.09 -12.72
N LEU A 30 10.37 -7.01 -11.97
CA LEU A 30 10.51 -5.65 -12.47
C LEU A 30 11.74 -4.97 -11.90
N ASN A 31 12.31 -4.05 -12.67
CA ASN A 31 13.50 -3.32 -12.26
C ASN A 31 13.16 -2.18 -11.30
N SER A 32 13.87 -2.08 -10.21
CA SER A 32 13.86 -0.89 -9.36
C SER A 32 14.52 0.29 -10.05
N ASN A 33 14.23 1.49 -9.57
CA ASN A 33 14.95 2.68 -10.00
C ASN A 33 16.46 2.53 -9.69
N PRO A 34 17.36 2.72 -10.68
CA PRO A 34 18.79 2.48 -10.49
C PRO A 34 19.46 3.45 -9.49
N ASP A 35 18.86 4.63 -9.28
CA ASP A 35 19.39 5.62 -8.33
C ASP A 35 18.84 5.41 -6.91
N ALA A 36 18.07 4.36 -6.70
CA ALA A 36 17.49 4.08 -5.40
C ALA A 36 18.48 3.41 -4.46
N LYS A 37 18.46 3.81 -3.20
CA LYS A 37 19.14 3.10 -2.13
C LYS A 37 18.41 1.78 -1.84
N HIS A 38 19.15 0.68 -1.83
CA HIS A 38 18.59 -0.66 -1.61
C HIS A 38 18.06 -0.90 -0.19
N ASN A 39 18.44 -0.06 0.78
CA ASN A 39 17.98 -0.17 2.17
C ASN A 39 16.60 0.46 2.43
N GLY A 40 15.91 0.94 1.38
CA GLY A 40 14.60 1.59 1.49
C GLY A 40 14.63 3.03 2.03
N ASP A 41 15.82 3.61 2.25
CA ASP A 41 15.97 5.02 2.66
C ASP A 41 15.89 5.96 1.45
N ASN A 42 14.71 6.01 0.82
CA ASN A 42 14.41 6.82 -0.36
C ASN A 42 13.27 7.80 -0.05
N LYS A 43 13.43 8.60 1.00
CA LYS A 43 12.37 9.49 1.53
C LYS A 43 12.48 10.94 1.07
N PHE A 44 13.50 11.28 0.29
CA PHE A 44 13.68 12.63 -0.23
C PHE A 44 13.04 12.78 -1.60
N SER A 45 12.33 13.90 -1.81
CA SER A 45 11.75 14.25 -3.10
C SER A 45 12.86 14.38 -4.14
N ARG A 46 12.72 13.68 -5.23
CA ARG A 46 13.60 13.74 -6.39
C ARG A 46 12.87 13.25 -7.63
N GLU A 47 13.38 13.58 -8.78
CA GLU A 47 12.90 13.02 -10.03
C GLU A 47 13.26 11.54 -10.14
N VAL A 48 12.35 10.76 -10.71
CA VAL A 48 12.51 9.33 -10.98
C VAL A 48 12.27 9.11 -12.46
N PHE A 49 13.33 8.97 -13.23
CA PHE A 49 13.24 8.89 -14.69
C PHE A 49 13.12 7.47 -15.23
N SER A 50 13.47 6.48 -14.44
CA SER A 50 13.50 5.09 -14.89
C SER A 50 13.23 4.11 -13.74
N GLY A 51 13.00 2.84 -14.10
CA GLY A 51 12.58 1.80 -13.18
C GLY A 51 11.07 1.78 -13.02
N HIS A 52 10.56 0.68 -12.49
CA HIS A 52 9.13 0.45 -12.28
C HIS A 52 8.70 0.80 -10.87
N TYR A 53 9.63 0.78 -9.92
CA TYR A 53 9.38 1.10 -8.52
C TYR A 53 10.64 1.63 -7.84
N VAL A 54 10.44 2.23 -6.68
CA VAL A 54 11.51 2.66 -5.78
C VAL A 54 11.31 1.95 -4.44
N PRO A 55 12.32 1.24 -3.91
CA PRO A 55 12.25 0.68 -2.56
C PRO A 55 12.10 1.81 -1.54
N VAL A 56 11.07 1.75 -0.70
CA VAL A 56 10.81 2.79 0.33
C VAL A 56 10.32 2.11 1.60
N SER A 57 11.04 2.29 2.69
CA SER A 57 10.54 1.85 3.99
C SER A 57 9.50 2.83 4.52
N PRO A 58 8.31 2.38 4.89
CA PRO A 58 7.33 3.23 5.55
C PRO A 58 7.89 3.86 6.82
N THR A 59 7.28 4.93 7.26
CA THR A 59 7.56 5.54 8.55
C THR A 59 6.48 5.11 9.52
N ALA A 60 6.83 4.31 10.51
CA ALA A 60 5.90 3.76 11.49
C ALA A 60 5.07 4.82 12.21
N ILE A 61 3.85 4.49 12.56
CA ILE A 61 3.04 5.25 13.50
C ILE A 61 3.49 4.85 14.91
N LYS A 62 3.78 5.83 15.74
CA LYS A 62 4.08 5.59 17.14
C LYS A 62 2.80 5.22 17.89
N GLU A 63 2.85 4.11 18.64
CA GLU A 63 1.71 3.62 19.43
C GLU A 63 0.42 3.52 18.59
N PRO A 64 0.39 2.69 17.55
CA PRO A 64 -0.74 2.62 16.64
C PRO A 64 -2.00 2.12 17.37
N ILE A 65 -3.13 2.74 17.04
CA ILE A 65 -4.44 2.32 17.53
C ILE A 65 -5.29 1.88 16.36
N TYR A 66 -5.86 0.68 16.45
CA TYR A 66 -6.87 0.23 15.50
C TYR A 66 -8.10 1.12 15.55
N ILE A 67 -8.62 1.53 14.38
CA ILE A 67 -9.80 2.38 14.28
C ILE A 67 -10.95 1.63 13.65
N SER A 68 -10.78 1.12 12.43
CA SER A 68 -11.83 0.44 11.68
C SER A 68 -11.27 -0.33 10.48
N HIS A 69 -12.08 -1.23 9.96
CA HIS A 69 -11.84 -1.94 8.70
C HIS A 69 -13.15 -2.15 7.93
N SER A 70 -13.05 -2.51 6.66
CA SER A 70 -14.20 -2.95 5.88
C SER A 70 -14.52 -4.41 6.19
N LYS A 71 -15.61 -4.65 6.92
CA LYS A 71 -16.09 -6.01 7.23
C LYS A 71 -16.44 -6.79 5.96
N ASN A 72 -16.99 -6.11 4.96
CA ASN A 72 -17.32 -6.73 3.68
C ASN A 72 -16.05 -7.17 2.94
N PHE A 73 -15.00 -6.36 2.99
CA PHE A 73 -13.74 -6.70 2.36
C PHE A 73 -13.00 -7.82 3.11
N PHE A 74 -13.00 -7.82 4.43
CA PHE A 74 -12.50 -8.94 5.22
C PHE A 74 -13.20 -10.24 4.83
N LYS A 75 -14.53 -10.23 4.74
CA LYS A 75 -15.31 -11.38 4.29
C LYS A 75 -14.97 -11.81 2.86
N GLU A 76 -14.72 -10.86 1.96
CA GLU A 76 -14.31 -11.13 0.58
C GLU A 76 -12.96 -11.84 0.52
N LEU A 77 -11.99 -11.38 1.31
CA LEU A 77 -10.66 -11.97 1.39
C LEU A 77 -10.62 -13.29 2.18
N GLY A 78 -11.62 -13.55 3.02
CA GLY A 78 -11.62 -14.66 3.97
C GLY A 78 -10.78 -14.35 5.22
N PHE A 79 -10.63 -13.09 5.57
CA PHE A 79 -9.93 -12.64 6.77
C PHE A 79 -10.80 -12.81 8.01
N SER A 80 -10.23 -13.41 9.05
CA SER A 80 -10.81 -13.43 10.38
C SER A 80 -10.55 -12.11 11.12
N GLU A 81 -11.48 -11.67 11.95
CA GLU A 81 -11.28 -10.53 12.85
C GLU A 81 -10.17 -10.80 13.89
N ASN A 82 -9.76 -12.06 14.08
CA ASN A 82 -8.59 -12.42 14.91
C ASN A 82 -7.30 -11.76 14.42
N LEU A 83 -7.18 -11.45 13.13
CA LEU A 83 -6.04 -10.72 12.58
C LEU A 83 -5.85 -9.35 13.24
N LEU A 84 -6.94 -8.70 13.66
CA LEU A 84 -6.89 -7.39 14.32
C LEU A 84 -6.28 -7.44 15.73
N ASN A 85 -6.14 -8.63 16.30
CA ASN A 85 -5.47 -8.86 17.58
C ASN A 85 -4.00 -9.27 17.41
N SER A 86 -3.51 -9.39 16.16
CA SER A 86 -2.13 -9.74 15.86
C SER A 86 -1.24 -8.50 15.89
N ASP A 87 -0.23 -8.50 16.74
CA ASP A 87 0.76 -7.43 16.79
C ASP A 87 1.45 -7.23 15.44
N ASP A 88 1.82 -8.31 14.75
CA ASP A 88 2.49 -8.25 13.46
C ASP A 88 1.57 -7.68 12.36
N PHE A 89 0.27 -8.01 12.40
CA PHE A 89 -0.70 -7.39 11.51
C PHE A 89 -0.82 -5.88 11.74
N ILE A 90 -0.95 -5.46 12.98
CA ILE A 90 -1.03 -4.04 13.33
C ILE A 90 0.27 -3.32 12.98
N LYS A 91 1.44 -3.91 13.22
CA LYS A 91 2.74 -3.37 12.83
C LYS A 91 2.81 -3.13 11.31
N LEU A 92 2.52 -4.15 10.50
CA LEU A 92 2.57 -4.03 9.04
C LEU A 92 1.68 -2.88 8.55
N PHE A 93 0.44 -2.84 8.99
CA PHE A 93 -0.53 -1.82 8.56
C PHE A 93 -0.36 -0.44 9.22
N SER A 94 0.50 -0.34 10.22
CA SER A 94 0.94 0.95 10.80
C SER A 94 2.29 1.44 10.24
N GLY A 95 2.88 0.69 9.31
CA GLY A 95 4.13 1.05 8.64
C GLY A 95 5.39 0.61 9.39
N ASP A 96 5.27 -0.19 10.44
CA ASP A 96 6.42 -0.81 11.10
C ASP A 96 6.66 -2.20 10.49
N MET A 97 7.59 -2.27 9.56
CA MET A 97 7.99 -3.54 8.92
C MET A 97 9.17 -4.21 9.63
N SER A 98 9.64 -3.65 10.74
CA SER A 98 10.75 -4.21 11.51
C SER A 98 10.30 -5.42 12.34
N ASN A 99 11.14 -6.44 12.40
CA ASN A 99 10.92 -7.60 13.27
C ASN A 99 9.56 -8.30 13.10
N ILE A 100 9.01 -8.27 11.88
CA ILE A 100 7.81 -9.06 11.56
C ILE A 100 8.23 -10.47 11.21
N SER A 101 7.63 -11.44 11.89
CA SER A 101 7.94 -12.87 11.69
C SER A 101 7.60 -13.32 10.27
N ASN A 102 8.56 -14.01 9.62
CA ASN A 102 8.42 -14.60 8.29
C ASN A 102 8.10 -13.62 7.15
N LEU A 103 8.18 -12.32 7.36
CA LEU A 103 8.03 -11.35 6.28
C LEU A 103 9.23 -11.45 5.33
N LYS A 104 9.01 -11.83 4.07
CA LYS A 104 10.07 -12.01 3.07
C LYS A 104 10.73 -10.68 2.67
N GLN A 105 9.97 -9.59 2.70
CA GLN A 105 10.41 -8.25 2.37
C GLN A 105 10.24 -7.34 3.59
N ASN A 106 11.32 -6.81 4.10
CA ASN A 106 11.33 -5.91 5.27
C ASN A 106 11.24 -4.43 4.90
N GLN A 107 10.93 -4.13 3.66
CA GLN A 107 10.74 -2.78 3.13
C GLN A 107 9.60 -2.77 2.12
N GLY A 108 8.96 -1.63 1.99
CA GLY A 108 7.93 -1.39 0.99
C GLY A 108 8.50 -0.86 -0.32
N TRP A 109 7.60 -0.51 -1.22
CA TRP A 109 7.96 0.11 -2.49
C TRP A 109 6.93 1.16 -2.89
N ALA A 110 7.39 2.18 -3.62
CA ALA A 110 6.55 3.19 -4.23
C ALA A 110 6.64 3.09 -5.74
N THR A 111 5.54 3.31 -6.43
CA THR A 111 5.48 3.32 -7.89
C THR A 111 5.17 4.71 -8.41
N GLY A 112 5.36 4.92 -9.72
CA GLY A 112 5.01 6.16 -10.39
C GLY A 112 3.51 6.54 -10.33
N TYR A 113 2.66 5.65 -9.84
CA TYR A 113 1.26 5.94 -9.56
C TYR A 113 1.05 7.20 -8.71
N ALA A 114 1.96 7.47 -7.78
CA ALA A 114 1.88 8.65 -6.91
C ALA A 114 2.14 9.98 -7.63
N LEU A 115 2.67 9.95 -8.85
CA LEU A 115 3.11 11.15 -9.58
C LEU A 115 1.98 11.99 -10.16
N SER A 116 0.96 11.38 -10.72
CA SER A 116 -0.03 12.10 -11.52
C SER A 116 -1.44 11.59 -11.27
N ILE A 117 -2.01 12.05 -10.20
CA ILE A 117 -3.38 11.67 -9.85
C ILE A 117 -4.41 12.33 -10.79
N TYR A 118 -4.08 13.44 -11.45
CA TYR A 118 -5.07 14.26 -12.16
C TYR A 118 -4.83 14.39 -13.67
N GLY A 119 -3.85 13.72 -14.21
CA GLY A 119 -3.55 13.78 -15.65
C GLY A 119 -3.19 15.18 -16.18
N ARG A 120 -2.90 16.11 -15.29
CA ARG A 120 -2.46 17.47 -15.61
C ARG A 120 -1.15 17.78 -14.93
N GLU A 121 -0.26 18.38 -15.68
CA GLU A 121 0.98 18.92 -15.16
C GLU A 121 0.70 20.27 -14.49
N TYR A 122 1.03 20.36 -13.21
CA TYR A 122 0.93 21.61 -12.47
C TYR A 122 2.33 22.07 -12.06
N TYR A 123 2.89 23.04 -12.77
CA TYR A 123 4.21 23.60 -12.44
C TYR A 123 4.33 24.02 -10.98
N ALA A 124 3.28 24.63 -10.43
CA ALA A 124 3.24 25.07 -9.04
C ALA A 124 3.31 23.91 -8.00
N GLN A 125 2.99 22.70 -8.42
CA GLN A 125 2.99 21.51 -7.54
C GLN A 125 4.22 20.62 -7.76
N CYS A 126 5.00 20.88 -8.78
CA CYS A 126 6.23 20.17 -9.07
C CYS A 126 7.37 20.76 -8.24
N PRO A 127 8.02 19.98 -7.35
CA PRO A 127 9.15 20.47 -6.54
C PRO A 127 10.33 20.97 -7.38
N PHE A 128 10.44 20.47 -8.60
CA PHE A 128 11.55 20.77 -9.52
C PHE A 128 11.14 21.74 -10.63
N GLN A 129 9.90 22.23 -10.63
CA GLN A 129 9.36 23.17 -11.62
C GLN A 129 9.46 22.71 -13.08
N THR A 130 9.55 21.39 -13.30
CA THR A 130 9.61 20.77 -14.64
C THR A 130 8.24 20.55 -15.25
N GLY A 131 7.17 20.80 -14.51
CA GLY A 131 5.79 20.59 -14.95
C GLY A 131 5.27 19.18 -14.73
N ASN A 132 6.08 18.26 -14.25
CA ASN A 132 5.63 16.93 -13.85
C ASN A 132 4.89 17.06 -12.53
N GLY A 133 3.55 16.93 -12.58
CA GLY A 133 2.71 17.02 -11.40
C GLY A 133 3.03 15.90 -10.41
N TYR A 134 3.79 16.22 -9.39
CA TYR A 134 3.98 15.33 -8.26
C TYR A 134 2.68 15.30 -7.45
N GLY A 135 2.14 14.13 -7.22
CA GLY A 135 1.06 13.90 -6.28
C GLY A 135 1.54 14.06 -4.83
N ASP A 136 0.75 13.58 -3.88
CA ASP A 136 1.17 13.62 -2.48
C ASP A 136 2.35 12.69 -2.17
N GLY A 137 2.66 11.75 -3.07
CA GLY A 137 3.82 10.87 -3.01
C GLY A 137 3.93 10.06 -1.72
N ARG A 138 2.80 9.63 -1.17
CA ARG A 138 2.68 9.01 0.14
C ARG A 138 2.02 7.64 0.13
N ALA A 139 1.96 7.00 -1.03
CA ALA A 139 1.46 5.65 -1.20
C ALA A 139 2.65 4.69 -1.24
N ILE A 140 2.69 3.74 -0.30
CA ILE A 140 3.77 2.76 -0.16
C ILE A 140 3.13 1.39 -0.07
N SER A 141 3.48 0.51 -1.00
CA SER A 141 3.05 -0.89 -1.00
C SER A 141 3.92 -1.68 -0.03
N VAL A 142 3.31 -2.56 0.74
CA VAL A 142 3.99 -3.30 1.81
C VAL A 142 3.87 -4.81 1.68
N LEU A 143 2.90 -5.28 0.92
CA LEU A 143 2.66 -6.71 0.73
C LEU A 143 1.97 -6.95 -0.62
N GLU A 144 2.37 -7.98 -1.33
CA GLU A 144 1.58 -8.64 -2.36
C GLU A 144 1.24 -10.06 -1.91
N ALA A 145 0.02 -10.48 -2.17
CA ALA A 145 -0.43 -11.82 -1.85
C ALA A 145 -1.43 -12.34 -2.89
N VAL A 146 -1.45 -13.65 -3.08
CA VAL A 146 -2.46 -14.32 -3.91
C VAL A 146 -3.50 -14.95 -2.99
N ILE A 147 -4.67 -14.35 -2.91
CA ILE A 147 -5.76 -14.76 -2.03
C ILE A 147 -6.98 -15.13 -2.90
N ASN A 148 -7.52 -16.32 -2.72
CA ASN A 148 -8.66 -16.81 -3.51
C ASN A 148 -8.43 -16.70 -5.03
N ASN A 149 -7.22 -17.05 -5.49
CA ASN A 149 -6.78 -16.95 -6.90
C ASN A 149 -6.79 -15.54 -7.48
N LYS A 150 -6.82 -14.51 -6.65
CA LYS A 150 -6.69 -13.12 -7.05
C LYS A 150 -5.42 -12.53 -6.43
N ARG A 151 -4.69 -11.75 -7.21
CA ARG A 151 -3.54 -10.98 -6.74
C ARG A 151 -4.02 -9.71 -6.06
N TRP A 152 -3.51 -9.46 -4.88
CA TRP A 152 -3.77 -8.27 -4.08
C TRP A 152 -2.46 -7.58 -3.74
N GLU A 153 -2.44 -6.28 -3.90
CA GLU A 153 -1.39 -5.40 -3.42
C GLU A 153 -1.93 -4.61 -2.23
N PHE A 154 -1.23 -4.70 -1.12
CA PHE A 154 -1.58 -3.98 0.10
C PHE A 154 -0.73 -2.72 0.18
N GLN A 155 -1.40 -1.58 0.12
CA GLN A 155 -0.76 -0.28 0.04
C GLN A 155 -1.18 0.60 1.20
N LEU A 156 -0.19 1.22 1.85
CA LEU A 156 -0.41 2.21 2.89
C LEU A 156 -0.41 3.60 2.28
N LYS A 157 -1.45 4.38 2.55
CA LYS A 157 -1.52 5.78 2.15
C LYS A 157 -1.33 6.69 3.34
N GLY A 158 -0.28 7.50 3.29
CA GLY A 158 0.09 8.37 4.40
C GLY A 158 1.11 7.76 5.36
N ALA A 159 1.84 6.73 4.94
CA ALA A 159 2.86 6.06 5.73
C ALA A 159 4.26 6.68 5.60
N GLY A 160 4.36 7.96 5.27
CA GLY A 160 5.61 8.68 5.18
C GLY A 160 5.95 9.11 3.75
N ARG A 161 7.12 9.70 3.62
CA ARG A 161 7.61 10.29 2.37
C ARG A 161 8.12 9.22 1.41
N THR A 162 8.01 9.53 0.13
CA THR A 162 8.63 8.81 -0.98
C THR A 162 9.38 9.80 -1.88
N PRO A 163 10.13 9.36 -2.88
CA PRO A 163 10.72 10.27 -3.86
C PRO A 163 9.69 11.14 -4.60
N TYR A 164 8.45 10.68 -4.69
CA TYR A 164 7.36 11.39 -5.37
C TYR A 164 6.65 12.43 -4.49
N CYS A 165 7.10 12.62 -3.27
CA CYS A 165 6.51 13.54 -2.30
C CYS A 165 6.88 14.99 -2.63
N ARG A 166 5.92 15.90 -2.59
CA ARG A 166 6.12 17.34 -2.89
C ARG A 166 6.48 18.19 -1.68
N GLY A 167 7.38 17.73 -0.83
CA GLY A 167 7.88 18.51 0.29
C GLY A 167 7.10 18.40 1.60
N ALA A 168 5.91 17.78 1.61
CA ALA A 168 5.17 17.48 2.83
C ALA A 168 5.78 16.27 3.58
N ASP A 169 5.25 15.94 4.74
CA ASP A 169 5.74 14.86 5.60
C ASP A 169 5.32 13.44 5.15
N GLY A 170 4.50 13.35 4.12
CA GLY A 170 3.96 12.09 3.60
C GLY A 170 2.88 11.45 4.51
N ARG A 171 2.38 12.17 5.50
CA ARG A 171 1.31 11.66 6.38
C ARG A 171 -0.08 11.96 5.84
N ALA A 172 -1.04 11.14 6.21
CA ALA A 172 -2.46 11.39 6.00
C ALA A 172 -3.12 11.75 7.33
N VAL A 173 -3.95 12.78 7.32
CA VAL A 173 -4.77 13.10 8.48
C VAL A 173 -5.99 12.18 8.53
N LEU A 174 -6.43 11.81 9.74
CA LEU A 174 -7.51 10.85 9.96
C LEU A 174 -8.78 11.20 9.17
N ARG A 175 -9.19 12.45 9.15
CA ARG A 175 -10.38 12.91 8.39
C ARG A 175 -10.30 12.60 6.89
N SER A 176 -9.10 12.67 6.31
CA SER A 176 -8.85 12.32 4.91
C SER A 176 -8.99 10.83 4.70
N SER A 177 -8.39 10.04 5.59
CA SER A 177 -8.45 8.58 5.55
C SER A 177 -9.89 8.08 5.68
N VAL A 178 -10.68 8.66 6.59
CA VAL A 178 -12.11 8.34 6.74
C VAL A 178 -12.89 8.65 5.46
N ARG A 179 -12.65 9.80 4.83
CA ARG A 179 -13.33 10.14 3.55
C ARG A 179 -12.98 9.16 2.44
N GLU A 180 -11.71 8.81 2.29
CA GLU A 180 -11.29 7.84 1.26
C GLU A 180 -11.89 6.46 1.53
N PHE A 181 -11.87 6.00 2.76
CA PHE A 181 -12.48 4.73 3.16
C PHE A 181 -13.98 4.69 2.80
N LEU A 182 -14.75 5.70 3.18
CA LEU A 182 -16.18 5.77 2.89
C LEU A 182 -16.44 5.85 1.39
N ALA A 183 -15.67 6.67 0.66
CA ALA A 183 -15.81 6.81 -0.77
C ALA A 183 -15.53 5.50 -1.52
N GLN A 184 -14.46 4.80 -1.15
CA GLN A 184 -14.10 3.51 -1.75
C GLN A 184 -15.17 2.45 -1.52
N GLU A 185 -15.66 2.29 -0.29
CA GLU A 185 -16.72 1.35 0.03
C GLU A 185 -18.03 1.69 -0.71
N HIS A 186 -18.35 2.98 -0.82
CA HIS A 186 -19.53 3.42 -1.57
C HIS A 186 -19.39 3.12 -3.07
N MET A 187 -18.27 3.47 -3.68
CA MET A 187 -18.00 3.20 -5.10
C MET A 187 -18.04 1.70 -5.39
N HIS A 188 -17.46 0.89 -4.51
CA HIS A 188 -17.54 -0.57 -4.65
C HIS A 188 -19.00 -1.06 -4.60
N SER A 189 -19.83 -0.53 -3.70
CA SER A 189 -21.24 -0.91 -3.59
C SER A 189 -22.05 -0.57 -4.84
N LEU A 190 -21.60 0.41 -5.62
CA LEU A 190 -22.18 0.77 -6.92
C LEU A 190 -21.63 -0.07 -8.08
N GLY A 191 -20.75 -1.04 -7.83
CA GLY A 191 -20.10 -1.87 -8.86
C GLY A 191 -19.00 -1.16 -9.64
N ILE A 192 -18.50 -0.03 -9.13
CA ILE A 192 -17.41 0.72 -9.76
C ILE A 192 -16.08 0.17 -9.25
N PRO A 193 -15.15 -0.25 -10.15
CA PRO A 193 -13.82 -0.69 -9.75
C PRO A 193 -13.11 0.40 -8.94
N THR A 194 -12.65 0.04 -7.76
CA THR A 194 -11.96 0.93 -6.82
C THR A 194 -10.99 0.16 -5.94
N SER A 195 -10.05 0.85 -5.32
CA SER A 195 -9.28 0.31 -4.17
C SER A 195 -10.21 0.07 -2.97
N ARG A 196 -9.79 -0.80 -2.08
CA ARG A 196 -10.60 -1.23 -0.93
C ARG A 196 -9.82 -1.00 0.36
#